data_36c0d3d1b86255b95373f5ebe5537c69
#
_entry.id   36c0d3d1b86255b95373f5ebe5537c69
#
_cell.length_a   1.000
_cell.length_b   1.000
_cell.length_c   1.000
_cell.angle_alpha   90.00
_cell.angle_beta   90.00
_cell.angle_gamma   90.00
#
_symmetry.space_group_name_H-M   'P 1'
#
loop_
_entity.id
_entity.type
_entity.pdbx_description
1 polymer ?
#
loop_
_entity_poly.entity_id
_entity_poly.type
_entity_poly.pdbx_seq_one_letter_code
_entity_poly.pdbx_strand_id
1 'polypeptide(L)'
;MKKIISLVLAVIMAFGAVVFANADSADAKLQFNDDGSFRIMQIADIQDGFFLTPAVPEFIKDAVAMTNPDLIVLSGDNISGGSSGIGVSAIDKPVTKIAINNFMSVFEEIGIPVAVVFGNHDSENALSKEEQMEMYMSYDCCVAVDEGDALYGCGTYNLPVYSSTDANKIAYNLWMIDSNTYDEENGGYDHVHEDQIKWYKDTSDALKAQNGGKPVPSMMFQHIIVPEIYDIIEEVPAGTPNAYESDGKYYTFKDGYLIDGALCEAPCPPSRNAGQFNAVLEQGDVVAMFFGHDHKNSFRVNYKGVDLLTTSGISFGSYGNEERGVRIIDIKEGTTEYETETLYYLDVYADNELALARYTLYGNEFGTGEKILAFFEVIIAHIKNIFTF
;
A
#
# COMPACT_ATOMS: atom_id res chain seq x y z
N MET A 1 -13.70 -28.31 -24.07
CA MET A 1 -14.24 -27.32 -23.15
C MET A 1 -14.78 -27.93 -21.85
N LYS A 2 -15.79 -28.81 -21.85
CA LYS A 2 -16.36 -29.43 -20.62
C LYS A 2 -15.32 -30.13 -19.73
N LYS A 3 -14.31 -30.81 -20.27
CA LYS A 3 -13.24 -31.50 -19.51
C LYS A 3 -12.22 -30.52 -18.88
N ILE A 4 -11.99 -29.37 -19.50
CA ILE A 4 -11.07 -28.35 -18.98
C ILE A 4 -11.75 -27.61 -17.82
N ILE A 5 -13.03 -27.29 -17.95
CA ILE A 5 -13.83 -26.67 -16.88
C ILE A 5 -13.92 -27.60 -15.67
N SER A 6 -14.09 -28.94 -15.89
CA SER A 6 -14.10 -29.90 -14.78
C SER A 6 -12.75 -30.04 -14.08
N LEU A 7 -11.64 -29.85 -14.80
CA LEU A 7 -10.30 -29.89 -14.19
C LEU A 7 -10.02 -28.64 -13.37
N VAL A 8 -10.41 -27.45 -13.86
CA VAL A 8 -10.29 -26.18 -13.14
C VAL A 8 -11.15 -26.18 -11.87
N LEU A 9 -12.41 -26.66 -11.95
CA LEU A 9 -13.29 -26.82 -10.80
C LEU A 9 -12.75 -27.85 -9.78
N ALA A 10 -12.11 -28.93 -10.22
CA ALA A 10 -11.50 -29.92 -9.32
C ALA A 10 -10.25 -29.38 -8.60
N VAL A 11 -9.46 -28.53 -9.26
CA VAL A 11 -8.31 -27.84 -8.66
C VAL A 11 -8.79 -26.82 -7.63
N ILE A 12 -9.81 -26.03 -7.96
CA ILE A 12 -10.39 -25.04 -7.01
C ILE A 12 -10.99 -25.74 -5.78
N MET A 13 -11.68 -26.88 -5.96
CA MET A 13 -12.25 -27.63 -4.82
C MET A 13 -11.18 -28.36 -3.97
N ALA A 14 -10.01 -28.68 -4.53
CA ALA A 14 -8.93 -29.34 -3.78
C ALA A 14 -8.15 -28.36 -2.86
N PHE A 15 -8.12 -27.06 -3.23
CA PHE A 15 -7.52 -26.01 -2.39
C PHE A 15 -8.52 -25.35 -1.41
N GLY A 16 -9.82 -25.55 -1.61
CA GLY A 16 -10.89 -24.93 -0.80
C GLY A 16 -11.11 -25.52 0.59
N ALA A 17 -10.28 -26.44 1.06
CA ALA A 17 -10.35 -26.99 2.42
C ALA A 17 -9.19 -26.52 3.29
N VAL A 18 -8.91 -25.21 3.27
CA VAL A 18 -8.13 -24.60 4.36
C VAL A 18 -9.09 -24.47 5.53
N VAL A 19 -8.89 -25.30 6.54
CA VAL A 19 -9.57 -25.18 7.83
C VAL A 19 -9.04 -23.91 8.47
N PHE A 20 -9.84 -22.85 8.44
CA PHE A 20 -9.57 -21.67 9.25
C PHE A 20 -9.70 -22.09 10.71
N ALA A 21 -8.57 -22.25 11.41
CA ALA A 21 -8.59 -22.24 12.86
C ALA A 21 -9.03 -20.82 13.27
N ASN A 22 -10.09 -20.71 14.06
CA ASN A 22 -10.38 -19.48 14.77
C ASN A 22 -9.21 -19.26 15.73
N ALA A 23 -8.24 -18.48 15.31
CA ALA A 23 -7.29 -17.87 16.21
C ALA A 23 -7.99 -16.64 16.78
N ASP A 24 -8.09 -16.56 18.10
CA ASP A 24 -8.32 -15.28 18.76
C ASP A 24 -7.21 -14.37 18.24
N SER A 25 -7.54 -13.34 17.44
CA SER A 25 -6.58 -12.35 16.99
C SER A 25 -5.89 -11.84 18.25
N ALA A 26 -4.62 -12.20 18.41
CA ALA A 26 -3.86 -11.72 19.54
C ALA A 26 -3.89 -10.19 19.47
N ASP A 27 -4.18 -9.53 20.60
CA ASP A 27 -4.00 -8.10 20.80
C ASP A 27 -2.51 -7.74 20.56
N ALA A 28 -2.08 -7.74 19.30
CA ALA A 28 -0.73 -7.35 18.91
C ALA A 28 -0.60 -5.84 19.16
N LYS A 29 -0.23 -5.52 20.37
CA LYS A 29 -0.07 -4.15 20.84
C LYS A 29 1.20 -3.56 20.22
N LEU A 30 1.05 -2.62 19.30
CA LEU A 30 2.18 -1.90 18.74
C LEU A 30 2.84 -1.05 19.85
N GLN A 31 4.14 -1.16 19.99
CA GLN A 31 4.90 -0.47 21.03
C GLN A 31 6.28 -0.10 20.50
N PHE A 32 6.76 1.09 20.87
CA PHE A 32 8.15 1.47 20.60
C PHE A 32 9.11 0.47 21.21
N ASN A 33 10.20 0.19 20.49
CA ASN A 33 11.31 -0.62 20.97
C ASN A 33 11.96 0.01 22.20
N ASP A 34 12.76 -0.73 22.95
CA ASP A 34 13.45 -0.26 24.18
C ASP A 34 14.32 0.99 23.94
N ASP A 35 14.82 1.17 22.72
CA ASP A 35 15.61 2.34 22.31
C ASP A 35 14.77 3.53 21.83
N GLY A 36 13.44 3.41 21.88
CA GLY A 36 12.48 4.41 21.45
C GLY A 36 12.31 4.50 19.93
N SER A 37 12.78 3.53 19.16
CA SER A 37 12.56 3.44 17.71
C SER A 37 11.30 2.65 17.38
N PHE A 38 10.70 2.90 16.20
CA PHE A 38 9.68 2.06 15.59
C PHE A 38 9.74 2.23 14.08
N ARG A 39 9.86 1.14 13.35
CA ARG A 39 10.03 1.12 11.89
C ARG A 39 8.80 0.58 11.20
N ILE A 40 8.32 1.32 10.20
CA ILE A 40 7.18 0.94 9.37
C ILE A 40 7.68 0.69 7.95
N MET A 41 7.19 -0.38 7.32
CA MET A 41 7.35 -0.62 5.88
C MET A 41 6.00 -0.41 5.22
N GLN A 42 5.89 0.59 4.34
CA GLN A 42 4.71 0.77 3.49
C GLN A 42 4.90 0.04 2.17
N ILE A 43 3.91 -0.75 1.79
CA ILE A 43 3.82 -1.45 0.51
C ILE A 43 2.53 -0.98 -0.17
N ALA A 44 2.64 -0.45 -1.40
CA ALA A 44 1.52 0.00 -2.19
C ALA A 44 1.35 -0.87 -3.42
N ASP A 45 0.10 -1.01 -3.89
CA ASP A 45 -0.21 -1.50 -5.22
C ASP A 45 0.46 -2.85 -5.55
N ILE A 46 0.21 -3.87 -4.72
CA ILE A 46 0.67 -5.24 -5.00
C ILE A 46 0.00 -5.76 -6.27
N GLN A 47 -1.30 -5.52 -6.42
CA GLN A 47 -2.11 -5.81 -7.60
C GLN A 47 -1.82 -7.16 -8.28
N ASP A 48 -1.47 -8.17 -7.51
CA ASP A 48 -1.41 -9.54 -8.01
C ASP A 48 -2.78 -10.22 -7.88
N GLY A 49 -2.97 -11.30 -8.63
CA GLY A 49 -4.23 -11.99 -8.71
C GLY A 49 -4.12 -13.46 -8.26
N PHE A 50 -4.80 -14.33 -9.02
CA PHE A 50 -4.77 -15.78 -8.79
C PHE A 50 -3.34 -16.35 -8.77
N PHE A 51 -2.44 -15.81 -9.58
CA PHE A 51 -1.02 -16.15 -9.57
C PHE A 51 -0.22 -15.00 -9.02
N LEU A 52 0.50 -15.26 -7.94
CA LEU A 52 1.44 -14.30 -7.38
C LEU A 52 2.71 -14.26 -8.24
N THR A 53 3.07 -13.08 -8.72
CA THR A 53 4.29 -12.87 -9.49
C THR A 53 5.52 -13.16 -8.63
N PRO A 54 6.38 -14.13 -8.97
CA PRO A 54 7.45 -14.60 -8.06
C PRO A 54 8.41 -13.50 -7.58
N ALA A 55 8.58 -12.45 -8.36
CA ALA A 55 9.43 -11.31 -8.00
C ALA A 55 8.90 -10.51 -6.79
N VAL A 56 7.56 -10.47 -6.60
CA VAL A 56 6.93 -9.70 -5.51
C VAL A 56 7.24 -10.30 -4.13
N PRO A 57 6.93 -11.59 -3.84
CA PRO A 57 7.21 -12.15 -2.52
C PRO A 57 8.70 -12.25 -2.22
N GLU A 58 9.57 -12.47 -3.22
CA GLU A 58 11.02 -12.42 -3.01
C GLU A 58 11.44 -11.02 -2.54
N PHE A 59 11.02 -9.99 -3.25
CA PHE A 59 11.38 -8.61 -2.90
C PHE A 59 10.86 -8.21 -1.52
N ILE A 60 9.61 -8.55 -1.17
CA ILE A 60 9.05 -8.29 0.16
C ILE A 60 9.90 -8.97 1.25
N LYS A 61 10.22 -10.26 1.09
CA LYS A 61 11.03 -11.01 2.07
C LYS A 61 12.44 -10.43 2.22
N ASP A 62 13.08 -10.08 1.11
CA ASP A 62 14.43 -9.48 1.14
C ASP A 62 14.40 -8.08 1.76
N ALA A 63 13.42 -7.24 1.41
CA ALA A 63 13.23 -5.94 2.02
C ALA A 63 12.99 -6.02 3.54
N VAL A 64 12.15 -6.95 3.99
CA VAL A 64 11.93 -7.22 5.42
C VAL A 64 13.22 -7.68 6.09
N ALA A 65 13.97 -8.61 5.49
CA ALA A 65 15.24 -9.11 6.05
C ALA A 65 16.31 -8.01 6.15
N MET A 66 16.32 -7.05 5.21
CA MET A 66 17.25 -5.93 5.20
C MET A 66 16.89 -4.85 6.24
N THR A 67 15.61 -4.61 6.47
CA THR A 67 15.13 -3.43 7.22
C THR A 67 14.54 -3.78 8.59
N ASN A 68 14.09 -5.00 8.80
CA ASN A 68 13.47 -5.50 10.03
C ASN A 68 12.38 -4.53 10.58
N PRO A 69 11.27 -4.32 9.86
CA PRO A 69 10.21 -3.43 10.29
C PRO A 69 9.43 -4.00 11.47
N ASP A 70 8.86 -3.11 12.30
CA ASP A 70 7.98 -3.46 13.42
C ASP A 70 6.51 -3.57 12.96
N LEU A 71 6.17 -2.94 11.82
CA LEU A 71 4.85 -2.96 11.20
C LEU A 71 4.97 -2.89 9.68
N ILE A 72 4.14 -3.64 8.98
CA ILE A 72 3.94 -3.49 7.53
C ILE A 72 2.57 -2.84 7.31
N VAL A 73 2.50 -1.83 6.44
CA VAL A 73 1.25 -1.19 6.03
C VAL A 73 1.03 -1.45 4.54
N LEU A 74 -0.03 -2.17 4.22
CA LEU A 74 -0.54 -2.34 2.86
C LEU A 74 -1.46 -1.16 2.57
N SER A 75 -1.04 -0.26 1.66
CA SER A 75 -1.73 1.02 1.44
C SER A 75 -2.64 1.02 0.22
N GLY A 76 -3.31 -0.11 -0.03
CA GLY A 76 -4.37 -0.24 -1.03
C GLY A 76 -3.92 -0.86 -2.34
N ASP A 77 -4.91 -1.22 -3.16
CA ASP A 77 -4.77 -1.99 -4.39
C ASP A 77 -3.98 -3.28 -4.13
N ASN A 78 -4.41 -3.99 -3.08
CA ASN A 78 -3.74 -5.18 -2.58
C ASN A 78 -3.88 -6.35 -3.56
N ILE A 79 -5.01 -6.43 -4.28
CA ILE A 79 -5.28 -7.40 -5.34
C ILE A 79 -5.71 -6.70 -6.63
N SER A 80 -5.45 -7.34 -7.76
CA SER A 80 -5.88 -6.82 -9.06
C SER A 80 -7.39 -6.73 -9.15
N GLY A 81 -7.91 -5.65 -9.72
CA GLY A 81 -9.31 -5.50 -10.04
C GLY A 81 -9.79 -6.60 -11.00
N GLY A 82 -11.00 -7.15 -10.75
CA GLY A 82 -11.59 -8.19 -11.59
C GLY A 82 -10.76 -9.46 -11.70
N SER A 83 -10.11 -9.88 -10.63
CA SER A 83 -9.09 -10.93 -10.57
C SER A 83 -9.44 -12.27 -11.24
N SER A 84 -10.73 -12.56 -11.49
CA SER A 84 -11.17 -13.72 -12.29
C SER A 84 -11.72 -13.36 -13.66
N GLY A 85 -12.32 -12.17 -13.81
CA GLY A 85 -12.83 -11.65 -15.07
C GLY A 85 -13.91 -12.50 -15.80
N ILE A 86 -14.45 -13.54 -15.15
CA ILE A 86 -15.39 -14.48 -15.78
C ILE A 86 -16.84 -14.01 -15.62
N GLY A 87 -17.12 -13.15 -14.63
CA GLY A 87 -18.45 -12.65 -14.32
C GLY A 87 -19.40 -13.71 -13.73
N VAL A 88 -18.83 -14.76 -13.12
CA VAL A 88 -19.59 -15.83 -12.46
C VAL A 88 -19.20 -15.90 -10.99
N SER A 89 -20.02 -15.36 -10.12
CA SER A 89 -19.74 -15.24 -8.67
C SER A 89 -19.29 -16.54 -7.99
N ALA A 90 -19.83 -17.68 -8.42
CA ALA A 90 -19.43 -19.00 -7.90
C ALA A 90 -17.98 -19.38 -8.23
N ILE A 91 -17.36 -18.71 -9.19
CA ILE A 91 -15.96 -18.92 -9.59
C ILE A 91 -15.12 -17.73 -9.10
N ASP A 92 -15.64 -16.52 -9.24
CA ASP A 92 -14.92 -15.29 -8.98
C ASP A 92 -14.62 -15.09 -7.50
N LYS A 93 -15.57 -15.37 -6.58
CA LYS A 93 -15.31 -15.32 -5.12
C LYS A 93 -14.18 -16.25 -4.66
N PRO A 94 -14.15 -17.54 -5.02
CA PRO A 94 -12.99 -18.40 -4.73
C PRO A 94 -11.68 -17.90 -5.31
N VAL A 95 -11.68 -17.32 -6.50
CA VAL A 95 -10.45 -16.76 -7.12
C VAL A 95 -9.95 -15.55 -6.35
N THR A 96 -10.83 -14.64 -5.95
CA THR A 96 -10.47 -13.49 -5.09
C THR A 96 -9.89 -13.96 -3.76
N LYS A 97 -10.48 -14.97 -3.11
CA LYS A 97 -9.94 -15.57 -1.88
C LYS A 97 -8.55 -16.15 -2.08
N ILE A 98 -8.30 -16.81 -3.22
CA ILE A 98 -6.97 -17.35 -3.54
C ILE A 98 -5.97 -16.21 -3.74
N ALA A 99 -6.35 -15.14 -4.43
CA ALA A 99 -5.50 -13.97 -4.61
C ALA A 99 -5.05 -13.39 -3.25
N ILE A 100 -6.00 -13.13 -2.35
CA ILE A 100 -5.68 -12.64 -0.99
C ILE A 100 -4.79 -13.65 -0.24
N ASN A 101 -5.15 -14.94 -0.26
CA ASN A 101 -4.37 -15.96 0.43
C ASN A 101 -2.94 -16.06 -0.07
N ASN A 102 -2.71 -15.87 -1.37
CA ASN A 102 -1.38 -15.99 -1.96
C ASN A 102 -0.38 -15.00 -1.36
N PHE A 103 -0.76 -13.72 -1.23
CA PHE A 103 0.16 -12.74 -0.66
C PHE A 103 0.09 -12.70 0.87
N MET A 104 -1.09 -12.86 1.50
CA MET A 104 -1.19 -12.89 2.95
C MET A 104 -0.41 -14.06 3.58
N SER A 105 -0.34 -15.20 2.90
CA SER A 105 0.51 -16.32 3.35
C SER A 105 1.99 -15.94 3.43
N VAL A 106 2.45 -15.00 2.61
CA VAL A 106 3.83 -14.49 2.67
C VAL A 106 4.04 -13.69 3.96
N PHE A 107 3.09 -12.82 4.32
CA PHE A 107 3.15 -12.03 5.55
C PHE A 107 2.98 -12.88 6.80
N GLU A 108 2.12 -13.89 6.76
CA GLU A 108 1.95 -14.85 7.83
C GLU A 108 3.26 -15.63 8.11
N GLU A 109 3.98 -16.02 7.05
CA GLU A 109 5.31 -16.66 7.15
C GLU A 109 6.34 -15.68 7.75
N ILE A 110 6.27 -14.39 7.40
CA ILE A 110 7.15 -13.34 7.92
C ILE A 110 6.89 -13.08 9.41
N GLY A 111 5.62 -13.09 9.84
CA GLY A 111 5.22 -12.95 11.24
C GLY A 111 5.32 -11.53 11.81
N ILE A 112 5.45 -10.50 10.95
CA ILE A 112 5.41 -9.09 11.36
C ILE A 112 3.95 -8.61 11.29
N PRO A 113 3.46 -7.76 12.24
CA PRO A 113 2.14 -7.17 12.18
C PRO A 113 1.86 -6.47 10.85
N VAL A 114 0.65 -6.67 10.27
CA VAL A 114 0.22 -6.11 8.99
C VAL A 114 -1.05 -5.31 9.18
N ALA A 115 -1.01 -4.01 8.87
CA ALA A 115 -2.18 -3.15 8.73
C ALA A 115 -2.62 -3.10 7.26
N VAL A 116 -3.92 -3.07 7.00
CA VAL A 116 -4.48 -3.10 5.65
C VAL A 116 -5.35 -1.88 5.41
N VAL A 117 -5.11 -1.19 4.29
CA VAL A 117 -5.97 -0.16 3.72
C VAL A 117 -6.44 -0.65 2.35
N PHE A 118 -7.64 -0.27 1.94
CA PHE A 118 -8.15 -0.59 0.60
C PHE A 118 -7.84 0.49 -0.42
N GLY A 119 -7.64 0.05 -1.67
CA GLY A 119 -7.60 0.90 -2.84
C GLY A 119 -8.85 0.74 -3.72
N ASN A 120 -8.86 1.41 -4.86
CA ASN A 120 -10.01 1.39 -5.75
C ASN A 120 -10.19 0.03 -6.44
N HIS A 121 -9.10 -0.65 -6.80
CA HIS A 121 -9.17 -1.97 -7.46
C HIS A 121 -9.60 -3.10 -6.52
N ASP A 122 -9.42 -2.97 -5.22
CA ASP A 122 -9.91 -3.96 -4.27
C ASP A 122 -11.43 -4.11 -4.34
N SER A 123 -12.18 -3.03 -4.60
CA SER A 123 -13.64 -3.03 -4.75
C SER A 123 -14.15 -3.64 -6.06
N GLU A 124 -13.30 -3.79 -7.07
CA GLU A 124 -13.65 -4.34 -8.38
C GLU A 124 -13.75 -5.87 -8.37
N ASN A 125 -13.58 -6.50 -7.23
CA ASN A 125 -13.55 -7.94 -7.05
C ASN A 125 -14.91 -8.51 -6.66
N ALA A 126 -15.05 -9.84 -6.74
CA ALA A 126 -16.30 -10.52 -6.42
C ALA A 126 -16.63 -10.58 -4.92
N LEU A 127 -15.62 -10.37 -4.04
CA LEU A 127 -15.79 -10.14 -2.60
C LEU A 127 -15.95 -8.64 -2.38
N SER A 128 -16.91 -8.25 -1.56
CA SER A 128 -16.97 -6.86 -1.07
C SER A 128 -15.77 -6.53 -0.21
N LYS A 129 -15.49 -5.23 0.06
CA LYS A 129 -14.40 -4.84 0.97
C LYS A 129 -14.58 -5.41 2.37
N GLU A 130 -15.82 -5.51 2.86
CA GLU A 130 -16.15 -6.13 4.15
C GLU A 130 -15.81 -7.64 4.16
N GLU A 131 -16.22 -8.38 3.12
CA GLU A 131 -15.87 -9.80 2.96
C GLU A 131 -14.35 -10.01 2.85
N GLN A 132 -13.63 -9.06 2.23
CA GLN A 132 -12.17 -9.07 2.16
C GLN A 132 -11.55 -8.73 3.51
N MET A 133 -12.05 -7.73 4.24
CA MET A 133 -11.56 -7.34 5.56
C MET A 133 -11.73 -8.49 6.57
N GLU A 134 -12.89 -9.16 6.57
CA GLU A 134 -13.08 -10.38 7.38
C GLU A 134 -12.00 -11.44 7.08
N MET A 135 -11.62 -11.57 5.81
CA MET A 135 -10.58 -12.50 5.41
C MET A 135 -9.20 -12.03 5.86
N TYR A 136 -8.84 -10.75 5.69
CA TYR A 136 -7.57 -10.20 6.20
C TYR A 136 -7.44 -10.38 7.71
N MET A 137 -8.48 -10.04 8.47
CA MET A 137 -8.51 -10.17 9.92
C MET A 137 -8.45 -11.63 10.42
N SER A 138 -8.61 -12.62 9.53
CA SER A 138 -8.47 -14.04 9.88
C SER A 138 -7.01 -14.51 9.93
N TYR A 139 -6.04 -13.69 9.51
CA TYR A 139 -4.62 -14.00 9.61
C TYR A 139 -4.05 -13.49 10.94
N ASP A 140 -3.21 -14.28 11.59
CA ASP A 140 -2.61 -13.94 12.89
C ASP A 140 -1.73 -12.69 12.81
N CYS A 141 -1.10 -12.43 11.66
CA CYS A 141 -0.29 -11.23 11.45
C CYS A 141 -1.13 -9.95 11.24
N CYS A 142 -2.43 -10.04 10.94
CA CYS A 142 -3.25 -8.87 10.63
C CYS A 142 -3.66 -8.12 11.90
N VAL A 143 -3.37 -6.82 11.93
CA VAL A 143 -3.76 -5.90 13.01
C VAL A 143 -4.82 -4.88 12.56
N ALA A 144 -5.40 -5.06 11.36
CA ALA A 144 -6.50 -4.22 10.89
C ALA A 144 -7.74 -4.37 11.78
N VAL A 145 -8.52 -3.30 11.84
CA VAL A 145 -9.79 -3.25 12.58
C VAL A 145 -10.87 -2.79 11.62
N ASP A 146 -12.04 -3.39 11.72
CA ASP A 146 -13.23 -2.95 10.98
C ASP A 146 -14.19 -2.23 11.94
N GLU A 147 -14.48 -0.97 11.67
CA GLU A 147 -15.48 -0.17 12.43
C GLU A 147 -16.93 -0.54 12.02
N GLY A 148 -17.10 -1.48 11.08
CA GLY A 148 -18.38 -1.94 10.57
C GLY A 148 -19.15 -0.81 9.85
N ASP A 149 -20.49 -0.93 9.82
CA ASP A 149 -21.39 0.03 9.13
C ASP A 149 -21.43 1.42 9.78
N ALA A 150 -20.55 1.74 10.72
CA ALA A 150 -20.56 3.02 11.43
C ALA A 150 -20.02 4.18 10.59
N LEU A 151 -19.17 3.87 9.60
CA LEU A 151 -18.53 4.84 8.71
C LEU A 151 -18.75 4.44 7.25
N TYR A 152 -18.68 5.42 6.36
CA TYR A 152 -18.67 5.15 4.93
C TYR A 152 -17.38 4.42 4.55
N GLY A 153 -17.47 3.47 3.61
CA GLY A 153 -16.36 2.62 3.21
C GLY A 153 -16.10 1.49 4.21
N CYS A 154 -14.89 0.92 4.16
CA CYS A 154 -14.47 -0.18 5.00
C CYS A 154 -12.99 -0.08 5.35
N GLY A 155 -12.63 -0.26 6.62
CA GLY A 155 -11.24 -0.20 7.06
C GLY A 155 -10.72 1.22 7.31
N THR A 156 -11.58 2.11 7.85
CA THR A 156 -11.15 3.37 8.47
C THR A 156 -10.98 3.12 9.96
N TYR A 157 -9.73 3.13 10.45
CA TYR A 157 -9.39 2.84 11.85
C TYR A 157 -8.08 3.52 12.26
N ASN A 158 -7.71 3.41 13.53
CA ASN A 158 -6.41 3.86 14.01
C ASN A 158 -5.68 2.79 14.81
N LEU A 159 -4.36 2.85 14.76
CA LEU A 159 -3.45 1.96 15.49
C LEU A 159 -2.59 2.80 16.44
N PRO A 160 -2.84 2.75 17.75
CA PRO A 160 -1.97 3.38 18.73
C PRO A 160 -0.63 2.66 18.83
N VAL A 161 0.47 3.41 18.82
CA VAL A 161 1.81 2.92 19.18
C VAL A 161 2.13 3.38 20.59
N TYR A 162 2.34 2.44 21.47
CA TYR A 162 2.54 2.69 22.89
C TYR A 162 4.00 3.03 23.22
N SER A 163 4.20 3.75 24.32
CA SER A 163 5.51 4.12 24.82
C SER A 163 6.38 2.91 25.13
N SER A 164 7.68 2.99 24.80
CA SER A 164 8.70 1.98 25.16
C SER A 164 8.76 1.69 26.66
N THR A 165 8.42 2.67 27.50
CA THR A 165 8.54 2.57 28.97
C THR A 165 7.20 2.46 29.70
N ASP A 166 6.06 2.73 29.03
CA ASP A 166 4.72 2.66 29.62
C ASP A 166 3.73 2.10 28.58
N ALA A 167 3.45 0.83 28.70
CA ALA A 167 2.51 0.13 27.84
C ALA A 167 1.05 0.65 27.89
N ASN A 168 0.72 1.59 28.76
CA ASN A 168 -0.61 2.22 28.82
C ASN A 168 -0.63 3.64 28.25
N LYS A 169 0.55 4.19 27.90
CA LYS A 169 0.67 5.52 27.32
C LYS A 169 0.79 5.43 25.81
N ILE A 170 -0.18 5.99 25.08
CA ILE A 170 -0.08 6.17 23.63
C ILE A 170 0.96 7.26 23.37
N ALA A 171 2.03 6.93 22.65
CA ALA A 171 3.12 7.84 22.32
C ALA A 171 3.07 8.31 20.86
N TYR A 172 2.44 7.53 19.98
CA TYR A 172 2.23 7.85 18.57
C TYR A 172 0.91 7.23 18.09
N ASN A 173 0.36 7.70 16.97
CA ASN A 173 -0.84 7.10 16.40
C ASN A 173 -0.71 6.97 14.88
N LEU A 174 -1.23 5.88 14.31
CA LEU A 174 -1.26 5.65 12.88
C LEU A 174 -2.72 5.60 12.44
N TRP A 175 -3.09 6.47 11.51
CA TRP A 175 -4.42 6.53 10.91
C TRP A 175 -4.44 5.70 9.65
N MET A 176 -5.35 4.75 9.56
CA MET A 176 -5.67 3.97 8.36
C MET A 176 -7.01 4.50 7.84
N ILE A 177 -7.03 5.09 6.65
CA ILE A 177 -8.21 5.76 6.09
C ILE A 177 -8.57 5.10 4.76
N ASP A 178 -9.78 4.55 4.67
CA ASP A 178 -10.34 4.16 3.37
C ASP A 178 -10.62 5.43 2.55
N SER A 179 -9.85 5.64 1.50
CA SER A 179 -10.04 6.75 0.56
C SER A 179 -11.14 6.49 -0.46
N ASN A 180 -11.83 5.37 -0.30
CA ASN A 180 -12.93 4.91 -1.12
C ASN A 180 -12.51 4.47 -2.54
N THR A 181 -13.40 4.49 -3.51
CA THR A 181 -13.18 3.88 -4.82
C THR A 181 -13.50 4.84 -5.97
N TYR A 182 -14.70 4.77 -6.54
CA TYR A 182 -15.13 5.59 -7.65
C TYR A 182 -16.38 6.38 -7.28
N ASP A 183 -16.46 7.64 -7.73
CA ASP A 183 -17.67 8.45 -7.64
C ASP A 183 -18.63 8.07 -8.78
N GLU A 184 -19.61 7.23 -8.49
CA GLU A 184 -20.57 6.74 -9.49
C GLU A 184 -21.49 7.86 -10.03
N GLU A 185 -21.68 8.95 -9.26
CA GLU A 185 -22.57 10.05 -9.66
C GLU A 185 -21.86 11.07 -10.56
N ASN A 186 -20.61 11.41 -10.23
CA ASN A 186 -19.87 12.49 -10.89
C ASN A 186 -18.72 11.96 -11.78
N GLY A 187 -18.34 10.71 -11.62
CA GLY A 187 -17.20 10.09 -12.28
C GLY A 187 -15.87 10.46 -11.64
N GLY A 188 -14.85 9.66 -11.95
CA GLY A 188 -13.54 9.76 -11.31
C GLY A 188 -13.50 9.02 -9.96
N TYR A 189 -12.53 9.37 -9.13
CA TYR A 189 -12.34 8.74 -7.82
C TYR A 189 -13.23 9.40 -6.77
N ASP A 190 -13.74 8.57 -5.85
CA ASP A 190 -14.45 9.03 -4.67
C ASP A 190 -13.47 9.60 -3.63
N HIS A 191 -13.98 10.21 -2.58
CA HIS A 191 -13.24 10.99 -1.60
C HIS A 191 -13.46 10.44 -0.19
N VAL A 192 -12.66 10.86 0.77
CA VAL A 192 -12.91 10.61 2.19
C VAL A 192 -14.14 11.42 2.64
N HIS A 193 -15.19 10.74 3.10
CA HIS A 193 -16.49 11.30 3.40
C HIS A 193 -16.51 12.07 4.73
N GLU A 194 -17.53 12.91 4.90
CA GLU A 194 -17.68 13.81 6.05
C GLU A 194 -17.80 13.06 7.38
N ASP A 195 -18.35 11.84 7.40
CA ASP A 195 -18.45 11.00 8.59
C ASP A 195 -17.10 10.40 8.99
N GLN A 196 -16.28 9.98 8.01
CA GLN A 196 -14.90 9.54 8.22
C GLN A 196 -14.03 10.69 8.76
N ILE A 197 -14.16 11.90 8.17
CA ILE A 197 -13.47 13.11 8.63
C ILE A 197 -13.90 13.47 10.05
N LYS A 198 -15.19 13.36 10.36
CA LYS A 198 -15.70 13.60 11.71
C LYS A 198 -15.15 12.60 12.70
N TRP A 199 -15.14 11.30 12.35
CA TRP A 199 -14.57 10.25 13.17
C TRP A 199 -13.09 10.51 13.48
N TYR A 200 -12.30 10.88 12.46
CA TYR A 200 -10.90 11.28 12.63
C TYR A 200 -10.76 12.41 13.65
N LYS A 201 -11.54 13.49 13.50
CA LYS A 201 -11.49 14.64 14.42
C LYS A 201 -11.87 14.26 15.84
N ASP A 202 -12.96 13.52 16.01
CA ASP A 202 -13.46 13.11 17.33
C ASP A 202 -12.42 12.19 18.03
N THR A 203 -11.81 11.26 17.30
CA THR A 203 -10.78 10.35 17.81
C THR A 203 -9.48 11.09 18.12
N SER A 204 -9.04 12.00 17.26
CA SER A 204 -7.87 12.87 17.53
C SER A 204 -8.06 13.73 18.78
N ASP A 205 -9.25 14.32 18.96
CA ASP A 205 -9.58 15.09 20.17
C ASP A 205 -9.58 14.21 21.44
N ALA A 206 -10.07 12.97 21.34
CA ALA A 206 -10.02 12.02 22.44
C ALA A 206 -8.58 11.62 22.80
N LEU A 207 -7.72 11.35 21.82
CA LEU A 207 -6.30 11.07 22.01
C LEU A 207 -5.58 12.27 22.63
N LYS A 208 -5.85 13.47 22.14
CA LYS A 208 -5.32 14.74 22.68
C LYS A 208 -5.72 14.94 24.14
N ALA A 209 -6.98 14.66 24.50
CA ALA A 209 -7.45 14.75 25.88
C ALA A 209 -6.70 13.77 26.81
N GLN A 210 -6.46 12.52 26.35
CA GLN A 210 -5.68 11.51 27.07
C GLN A 210 -4.20 11.91 27.20
N ASN A 211 -3.68 12.65 26.22
CA ASN A 211 -2.28 13.14 26.23
C ASN A 211 -2.12 14.52 26.92
N GLY A 212 -3.00 14.83 27.87
CA GLY A 212 -2.89 16.07 28.64
C GLY A 212 -3.15 17.35 27.84
N GLY A 213 -3.96 17.27 26.80
CA GLY A 213 -4.35 18.40 25.95
C GLY A 213 -3.36 18.72 24.83
N LYS A 214 -2.36 17.87 24.59
CA LYS A 214 -1.42 17.99 23.47
C LYS A 214 -1.74 16.96 22.40
N PRO A 215 -1.70 17.33 21.10
CA PRO A 215 -1.82 16.33 20.03
C PRO A 215 -0.86 15.15 20.24
N VAL A 216 -1.33 13.95 19.92
CA VAL A 216 -0.46 12.79 19.83
C VAL A 216 0.14 12.79 18.42
N PRO A 217 1.47 12.80 18.24
CA PRO A 217 2.07 12.76 16.91
C PRO A 217 1.51 11.58 16.11
N SER A 218 1.20 11.78 14.84
CA SER A 218 0.52 10.78 14.03
C SER A 218 1.01 10.78 12.60
N MET A 219 0.83 9.64 11.92
CA MET A 219 0.92 9.50 10.46
C MET A 219 -0.40 8.96 9.92
N MET A 220 -0.71 9.30 8.67
CA MET A 220 -1.93 8.85 8.02
C MET A 220 -1.60 8.06 6.76
N PHE A 221 -2.23 6.90 6.59
CA PHE A 221 -2.07 6.02 5.44
C PHE A 221 -3.41 5.87 4.75
N GLN A 222 -3.45 6.12 3.45
CA GLN A 222 -4.60 5.92 2.58
C GLN A 222 -4.12 5.66 1.15
N HIS A 223 -4.99 5.19 0.29
CA HIS A 223 -4.61 4.84 -1.07
C HIS A 223 -4.53 6.07 -1.98
N ILE A 224 -5.63 6.80 -2.13
CA ILE A 224 -5.75 7.92 -3.07
C ILE A 224 -5.30 9.23 -2.39
N ILE A 225 -4.46 9.99 -3.08
CA ILE A 225 -3.89 11.24 -2.58
C ILE A 225 -4.95 12.34 -2.45
N VAL A 226 -4.72 13.31 -1.56
CA VAL A 226 -5.61 14.46 -1.34
C VAL A 226 -5.56 15.46 -2.50
N PRO A 227 -6.69 16.14 -2.86
CA PRO A 227 -6.75 17.09 -3.98
C PRO A 227 -5.78 18.27 -3.88
N GLU A 228 -5.36 18.62 -2.68
CA GLU A 228 -4.45 19.73 -2.41
C GLU A 228 -3.07 19.56 -3.05
N ILE A 229 -2.72 18.38 -3.54
CA ILE A 229 -1.47 18.15 -4.29
C ILE A 229 -1.37 19.07 -5.52
N TYR A 230 -2.49 19.39 -6.15
CA TYR A 230 -2.53 20.30 -7.30
C TYR A 230 -2.29 21.78 -6.95
N ASP A 231 -2.36 22.17 -5.68
CA ASP A 231 -2.00 23.52 -5.26
C ASP A 231 -0.49 23.81 -5.46
N ILE A 232 0.33 22.77 -5.53
CA ILE A 232 1.80 22.85 -5.59
C ILE A 232 2.40 22.35 -6.90
N ILE A 233 1.58 21.97 -7.87
CA ILE A 233 2.00 21.59 -9.22
C ILE A 233 1.79 22.78 -10.16
N GLU A 234 2.68 22.93 -11.15
CA GLU A 234 2.58 23.97 -12.19
C GLU A 234 2.96 23.44 -13.58
N GLU A 235 2.36 24.06 -14.62
CA GLU A 235 2.71 23.82 -16.01
C GLU A 235 4.04 24.50 -16.34
N VAL A 236 4.94 23.78 -17.01
CA VAL A 236 6.29 24.23 -17.35
C VAL A 236 6.61 23.98 -18.84
N PRO A 237 7.62 24.65 -19.43
CA PRO A 237 8.04 24.39 -20.79
C PRO A 237 8.52 22.95 -21.02
N ALA A 238 8.32 22.44 -22.23
CA ALA A 238 8.88 21.15 -22.66
C ALA A 238 10.40 21.08 -22.43
N GLY A 239 10.87 19.96 -21.89
CA GLY A 239 12.28 19.75 -21.57
C GLY A 239 12.72 20.31 -20.22
N THR A 240 11.79 20.79 -19.37
CA THR A 240 12.09 21.09 -17.98
C THR A 240 12.48 19.77 -17.26
N PRO A 241 13.60 19.73 -16.55
CA PRO A 241 14.00 18.54 -15.79
C PRO A 241 12.93 18.12 -14.76
N ASN A 242 12.75 16.82 -14.60
CA ASN A 242 11.79 16.22 -13.63
C ASN A 242 10.33 16.63 -13.87
N ALA A 243 9.97 17.03 -15.11
CA ALA A 243 8.60 17.28 -15.49
C ALA A 243 8.00 16.04 -16.17
N TYR A 244 6.80 15.61 -15.72
CA TYR A 244 6.04 14.61 -16.46
C TYR A 244 5.25 15.27 -17.60
N GLU A 245 4.93 14.47 -18.63
CA GLU A 245 4.11 14.93 -19.75
C GLU A 245 2.70 14.34 -19.61
N SER A 246 1.69 15.20 -19.81
CA SER A 246 0.29 14.82 -19.91
C SER A 246 -0.40 15.67 -20.97
N ASP A 247 -1.04 15.05 -21.95
CA ASP A 247 -1.77 15.70 -23.04
C ASP A 247 -0.98 16.78 -23.79
N GLY A 248 0.33 16.54 -23.98
CA GLY A 248 1.23 17.46 -24.69
C GLY A 248 1.67 18.68 -23.88
N LYS A 249 1.41 18.67 -22.58
CA LYS A 249 1.86 19.67 -21.60
C LYS A 249 2.78 19.01 -20.59
N TYR A 250 3.62 19.82 -19.96
CA TYR A 250 4.60 19.38 -18.98
C TYR A 250 4.34 20.00 -17.63
N TYR A 251 4.48 19.22 -16.57
CA TYR A 251 4.15 19.65 -15.23
C TYR A 251 5.23 19.20 -14.23
N THR A 252 5.49 20.01 -13.22
CA THR A 252 6.39 19.69 -12.13
C THR A 252 5.90 20.36 -10.83
N PHE A 253 6.52 20.03 -9.70
CA PHE A 253 6.27 20.78 -8.48
C PHE A 253 6.84 22.20 -8.55
N LYS A 254 6.12 23.16 -8.01
CA LYS A 254 6.61 24.52 -7.78
C LYS A 254 7.89 24.49 -6.93
N ASP A 255 8.76 25.46 -7.13
CA ASP A 255 10.01 25.56 -6.41
C ASP A 255 9.84 25.51 -4.89
N GLY A 256 10.66 24.71 -4.23
CA GLY A 256 10.74 24.60 -2.78
C GLY A 256 9.74 23.64 -2.11
N TYR A 257 8.87 22.97 -2.86
CA TYR A 257 7.95 21.97 -2.28
C TYR A 257 8.52 20.56 -2.30
N LEU A 258 9.22 20.14 -3.36
CA LEU A 258 9.81 18.81 -3.45
C LEU A 258 10.99 18.70 -2.47
N ILE A 259 10.93 17.70 -1.60
CA ILE A 259 11.99 17.36 -0.65
C ILE A 259 12.83 16.22 -1.24
N ASP A 260 12.17 15.17 -1.77
CA ASP A 260 12.83 13.97 -2.28
C ASP A 260 11.91 13.20 -3.25
N GLY A 261 12.48 12.26 -4.01
CA GLY A 261 11.76 11.39 -4.94
C GLY A 261 11.38 12.07 -6.25
N ALA A 262 10.42 11.49 -6.97
CA ALA A 262 10.08 11.89 -8.33
C ALA A 262 8.55 11.99 -8.56
N LEU A 263 8.16 12.98 -9.39
CA LEU A 263 6.83 13.13 -9.96
C LEU A 263 6.89 12.64 -11.42
N CYS A 264 6.52 11.37 -11.63
CA CYS A 264 6.67 10.70 -12.92
C CYS A 264 5.37 10.60 -13.72
N GLU A 265 4.24 10.87 -13.08
CA GLU A 265 2.91 10.89 -13.70
C GLU A 265 1.98 11.86 -12.98
N ALA A 266 0.85 12.21 -13.62
CA ALA A 266 -0.16 13.05 -13.00
C ALA A 266 -0.74 12.39 -11.75
N PRO A 267 -0.70 13.03 -10.58
CA PRO A 267 -1.44 12.52 -9.43
C PRO A 267 -2.94 12.44 -9.73
N CYS A 268 -3.58 11.38 -9.23
CA CYS A 268 -4.99 11.10 -9.50
C CYS A 268 -5.86 11.20 -8.22
N PRO A 269 -6.00 12.39 -7.62
CA PRO A 269 -6.86 12.60 -6.46
C PRO A 269 -8.35 12.56 -6.82
N PRO A 270 -9.26 12.47 -5.82
CA PRO A 270 -10.68 12.61 -6.03
C PRO A 270 -11.04 14.00 -6.59
N SER A 271 -12.10 14.05 -7.41
CA SER A 271 -12.60 15.31 -7.94
C SER A 271 -13.29 16.16 -6.88
N ARG A 272 -13.92 15.53 -5.88
CA ARG A 272 -14.57 16.19 -4.73
C ARG A 272 -13.60 16.29 -3.55
N ASN A 273 -13.63 17.42 -2.88
CA ASN A 273 -12.87 17.67 -1.65
C ASN A 273 -13.84 17.97 -0.50
N ALA A 274 -14.00 17.04 0.43
CA ALA A 274 -14.84 17.24 1.63
C ALA A 274 -14.08 17.93 2.79
N GLY A 275 -12.82 18.29 2.59
CA GLY A 275 -12.02 19.04 3.58
C GLY A 275 -11.17 18.17 4.50
N GLN A 276 -10.81 16.95 4.08
CA GLN A 276 -9.95 16.07 4.85
C GLN A 276 -8.62 16.73 5.25
N PHE A 277 -7.89 17.31 4.29
CA PHE A 277 -6.62 17.96 4.56
C PHE A 277 -6.77 19.18 5.49
N ASN A 278 -7.87 19.93 5.37
CA ASN A 278 -8.16 21.02 6.32
C ASN A 278 -8.39 20.49 7.74
N ALA A 279 -9.07 19.35 7.91
CA ALA A 279 -9.24 18.71 9.20
C ALA A 279 -7.90 18.28 9.80
N VAL A 280 -6.99 17.73 8.98
CA VAL A 280 -5.62 17.40 9.39
C VAL A 280 -4.89 18.64 9.90
N LEU A 281 -4.95 19.76 9.19
CA LEU A 281 -4.34 21.03 9.63
C LEU A 281 -4.96 21.57 10.92
N GLU A 282 -6.26 21.43 11.11
CA GLU A 282 -6.98 21.89 12.33
C GLU A 282 -6.57 21.06 13.56
N GLN A 283 -6.46 19.74 13.44
CA GLN A 283 -6.09 18.86 14.53
C GLN A 283 -4.60 18.98 14.89
N GLY A 284 -3.73 19.15 13.89
CA GLY A 284 -2.31 19.39 14.07
C GLY A 284 -1.55 18.22 14.70
N ASP A 285 -2.07 17.00 14.56
CA ASP A 285 -1.47 15.75 15.05
C ASP A 285 -0.72 15.00 13.94
N VAL A 286 -1.19 15.07 12.68
CA VAL A 286 -0.60 14.37 11.56
C VAL A 286 0.61 15.11 11.01
N VAL A 287 1.78 14.46 11.04
CA VAL A 287 3.03 15.00 10.50
C VAL A 287 3.25 14.66 9.02
N ALA A 288 2.71 13.53 8.58
CA ALA A 288 2.85 13.04 7.22
C ALA A 288 1.64 12.19 6.80
N MET A 289 1.28 12.28 5.52
CA MET A 289 0.29 11.43 4.86
C MET A 289 0.97 10.62 3.76
N PHE A 290 0.70 9.31 3.75
CA PHE A 290 1.31 8.34 2.84
C PHE A 290 0.25 7.75 1.92
N PHE A 291 0.58 7.65 0.62
CA PHE A 291 -0.33 7.26 -0.44
C PHE A 291 0.27 6.16 -1.33
N GLY A 292 -0.57 5.43 -2.05
CA GLY A 292 -0.24 4.58 -3.19
C GLY A 292 -0.85 5.15 -4.47
N HIS A 293 -1.55 4.31 -5.25
CA HIS A 293 -2.41 4.65 -6.39
C HIS A 293 -1.67 5.10 -7.66
N ASP A 294 -0.75 6.05 -7.54
CA ASP A 294 0.05 6.55 -8.65
C ASP A 294 1.34 5.72 -8.72
N HIS A 295 1.35 4.67 -9.57
CA HIS A 295 2.37 3.60 -9.54
C HIS A 295 3.79 4.06 -9.84
N LYS A 296 3.97 5.24 -10.47
CA LYS A 296 5.28 5.76 -10.85
C LYS A 296 5.77 6.89 -9.96
N ASN A 297 4.92 7.40 -9.08
CA ASN A 297 5.26 8.51 -8.20
C ASN A 297 5.91 8.00 -6.91
N SER A 298 7.03 8.61 -6.53
CA SER A 298 7.78 8.29 -5.30
C SER A 298 8.08 9.53 -4.47
N PHE A 299 7.47 10.66 -4.77
CA PHE A 299 7.81 11.96 -4.21
C PHE A 299 7.50 12.09 -2.70
N ARG A 300 8.26 12.98 -2.06
CA ARG A 300 7.98 13.61 -0.77
C ARG A 300 7.93 15.12 -0.97
N VAL A 301 6.82 15.74 -0.62
CA VAL A 301 6.62 17.19 -0.65
C VAL A 301 6.12 17.66 0.70
N ASN A 302 6.44 18.91 1.10
CA ASN A 302 5.83 19.52 2.27
C ASN A 302 4.80 20.55 1.84
N TYR A 303 3.57 20.41 2.31
CA TYR A 303 2.52 21.38 2.09
C TYR A 303 1.89 21.81 3.41
N LYS A 304 1.99 23.10 3.71
CA LYS A 304 1.48 23.73 4.95
C LYS A 304 1.93 23.05 6.25
N GLY A 305 3.12 22.46 6.26
CA GLY A 305 3.71 21.82 7.43
C GLY A 305 3.39 20.33 7.58
N VAL A 306 2.64 19.74 6.65
CA VAL A 306 2.38 18.29 6.56
C VAL A 306 3.09 17.75 5.32
N ASP A 307 3.82 16.66 5.48
CA ASP A 307 4.43 15.98 4.34
C ASP A 307 3.39 15.13 3.62
N LEU A 308 3.37 15.20 2.28
CA LEU A 308 2.60 14.31 1.41
C LEU A 308 3.58 13.43 0.65
N LEU A 309 3.44 12.11 0.80
CA LEU A 309 4.37 11.13 0.22
C LEU A 309 3.61 10.08 -0.58
N THR A 310 4.03 9.87 -1.82
CA THR A 310 3.58 8.72 -2.61
C THR A 310 4.60 7.59 -2.53
N THR A 311 4.14 6.36 -2.48
CA THR A 311 4.97 5.16 -2.61
C THR A 311 4.57 4.47 -3.90
N SER A 312 5.53 4.30 -4.79
CA SER A 312 5.32 3.65 -6.08
C SER A 312 4.88 2.20 -5.89
N GLY A 313 4.03 1.72 -6.81
CA GLY A 313 3.52 0.36 -6.77
C GLY A 313 4.61 -0.69 -6.97
N ILE A 314 4.52 -1.81 -6.25
CA ILE A 314 5.44 -2.94 -6.44
C ILE A 314 4.94 -3.94 -7.49
N SER A 315 3.75 -3.75 -8.03
CA SER A 315 3.12 -4.64 -9.01
C SER A 315 3.95 -4.81 -10.28
N PHE A 316 4.06 -6.04 -10.76
CA PHE A 316 4.51 -6.35 -12.11
C PHE A 316 3.32 -6.63 -13.05
N GLY A 317 2.14 -6.92 -12.51
CA GLY A 317 0.91 -7.17 -13.25
C GLY A 317 0.22 -5.90 -13.76
N SER A 318 0.51 -4.76 -13.14
CA SER A 318 0.04 -3.43 -13.55
C SER A 318 1.16 -2.60 -14.17
N TYR A 319 0.84 -1.38 -14.61
CA TYR A 319 1.85 -0.45 -15.14
C TYR A 319 2.83 0.00 -14.02
N GLY A 320 4.01 0.48 -14.42
CA GLY A 320 5.03 0.94 -13.50
C GLY A 320 6.28 1.41 -14.24
N ASN A 321 7.32 1.69 -13.50
CA ASN A 321 8.63 2.09 -14.01
C ASN A 321 9.73 1.59 -13.06
N GLU A 322 10.92 2.14 -13.19
CA GLU A 322 12.10 1.86 -12.36
C GLU A 322 11.91 2.19 -10.86
N GLU A 323 10.90 2.98 -10.54
CA GLU A 323 10.58 3.40 -9.16
C GLU A 323 9.86 2.30 -8.32
N ARG A 324 9.62 1.08 -8.87
CA ARG A 324 9.03 -0.02 -8.08
C ARG A 324 9.80 -0.25 -6.80
N GLY A 325 9.09 -0.15 -5.66
CA GLY A 325 9.77 -0.23 -4.38
C GLY A 325 8.81 -0.30 -3.19
N VAL A 326 9.40 -0.30 -2.01
CA VAL A 326 8.70 -0.18 -0.74
C VAL A 326 9.27 1.00 0.04
N ARG A 327 8.45 1.67 0.83
CA ARG A 327 8.91 2.81 1.64
C ARG A 327 9.18 2.36 3.07
N ILE A 328 10.33 2.74 3.57
CA ILE A 328 10.74 2.56 4.97
C ILE A 328 10.55 3.88 5.69
N ILE A 329 9.98 3.82 6.90
CA ILE A 329 9.65 4.98 7.71
C ILE A 329 10.13 4.70 9.14
N ASP A 330 11.05 5.50 9.62
CA ASP A 330 11.61 5.41 10.98
C ASP A 330 11.08 6.55 11.85
N ILE A 331 10.31 6.21 12.87
CA ILE A 331 9.81 7.16 13.87
C ILE A 331 10.50 6.94 15.21
N LYS A 332 10.57 8.02 16.00
CA LYS A 332 11.14 8.01 17.34
C LYS A 332 10.18 8.52 18.38
N GLU A 333 10.11 7.82 19.52
CA GLU A 333 9.28 8.24 20.64
C GLU A 333 9.62 9.64 21.12
N GLY A 334 8.59 10.45 21.36
CA GLY A 334 8.72 11.78 21.93
C GLY A 334 9.10 12.90 20.96
N THR A 335 9.16 12.61 19.65
CA THR A 335 9.40 13.61 18.60
C THR A 335 8.35 13.51 17.48
N THR A 336 8.25 14.57 16.69
CA THR A 336 7.52 14.60 15.42
C THR A 336 8.43 14.39 14.20
N GLU A 337 9.74 14.32 14.43
CA GLU A 337 10.72 14.06 13.37
C GLU A 337 10.70 12.59 12.99
N TYR A 338 10.89 12.30 11.71
CA TYR A 338 10.98 10.96 11.16
C TYR A 338 11.96 10.92 9.98
N GLU A 339 12.52 9.76 9.74
CA GLU A 339 13.31 9.48 8.54
C GLU A 339 12.51 8.57 7.61
N THR A 340 12.71 8.71 6.30
CA THR A 340 12.09 7.83 5.32
C THR A 340 12.96 7.70 4.08
N GLU A 341 12.96 6.50 3.51
CA GLU A 341 13.61 6.19 2.24
C GLU A 341 12.74 5.22 1.44
N THR A 342 12.90 5.20 0.13
CA THR A 342 12.31 4.17 -0.72
C THR A 342 13.38 3.14 -1.06
N LEU A 343 13.10 1.88 -0.78
CA LEU A 343 13.94 0.76 -1.16
C LEU A 343 13.46 0.27 -2.53
N TYR A 344 14.18 0.64 -3.59
CA TYR A 344 13.82 0.29 -4.96
C TYR A 344 14.24 -1.14 -5.31
N TYR A 345 13.40 -1.84 -6.08
CA TYR A 345 13.68 -3.20 -6.55
C TYR A 345 15.02 -3.29 -7.30
N LEU A 346 15.26 -2.34 -8.21
CA LEU A 346 16.48 -2.34 -9.02
C LEU A 346 17.75 -2.07 -8.22
N ASP A 347 17.66 -1.31 -7.12
CA ASP A 347 18.80 -1.06 -6.23
C ASP A 347 19.11 -2.28 -5.37
N VAL A 348 18.08 -2.93 -4.82
CA VAL A 348 18.25 -4.16 -4.03
C VAL A 348 18.89 -5.28 -4.85
N TYR A 349 18.52 -5.37 -6.12
CA TYR A 349 18.96 -6.44 -7.01
C TYR A 349 19.96 -5.99 -8.08
N ALA A 350 20.67 -4.87 -7.90
CA ALA A 350 21.59 -4.30 -8.89
C ALA A 350 22.64 -5.31 -9.43
N ASP A 351 23.09 -6.23 -8.56
CA ASP A 351 24.07 -7.27 -8.90
C ASP A 351 23.44 -8.67 -9.09
N ASN A 352 22.12 -8.80 -9.14
CA ASN A 352 21.43 -10.10 -9.25
C ASN A 352 20.84 -10.32 -10.64
N GLU A 353 21.62 -10.99 -11.53
CA GLU A 353 21.21 -11.27 -12.92
C GLU A 353 19.82 -11.93 -13.03
N LEU A 354 19.46 -12.83 -12.11
CA LEU A 354 18.16 -13.50 -12.12
C LEU A 354 17.01 -12.55 -11.79
N ALA A 355 17.17 -11.73 -10.77
CA ALA A 355 16.16 -10.76 -10.36
C ALA A 355 15.97 -9.67 -11.43
N LEU A 356 17.05 -9.17 -12.05
CA LEU A 356 16.98 -8.22 -13.15
C LEU A 356 16.30 -8.82 -14.39
N ALA A 357 16.60 -10.07 -14.73
CA ALA A 357 15.91 -10.77 -15.81
C ALA A 357 14.41 -10.97 -15.52
N ARG A 358 14.03 -11.29 -14.27
CA ARG A 358 12.63 -11.37 -13.83
C ARG A 358 11.94 -10.02 -13.87
N TYR A 359 12.61 -8.93 -13.49
CA TYR A 359 12.10 -7.58 -13.62
C TYR A 359 11.66 -7.30 -15.06
N THR A 360 12.53 -7.56 -16.04
CA THR A 360 12.22 -7.38 -17.46
C THR A 360 11.14 -8.35 -17.95
N LEU A 361 11.17 -9.62 -17.50
CA LEU A 361 10.21 -10.64 -17.92
C LEU A 361 8.77 -10.34 -17.47
N TYR A 362 8.61 -9.88 -16.24
CA TYR A 362 7.30 -9.65 -15.64
C TYR A 362 6.79 -8.22 -15.84
N GLY A 363 7.67 -7.21 -15.89
CA GLY A 363 7.29 -5.81 -15.98
C GLY A 363 6.47 -5.49 -17.24
N ASN A 364 5.35 -4.81 -17.08
CA ASN A 364 4.44 -4.49 -18.17
C ASN A 364 4.97 -3.41 -19.13
N GLU A 365 5.97 -2.66 -18.71
CA GLU A 365 6.65 -1.64 -19.53
C GLU A 365 7.52 -2.21 -20.64
N PHE A 366 7.88 -3.50 -20.58
CA PHE A 366 8.78 -4.12 -21.56
C PHE A 366 8.03 -4.75 -22.72
N GLY A 367 8.61 -4.63 -23.92
CA GLY A 367 8.08 -5.21 -25.15
C GLY A 367 8.30 -6.73 -25.24
N THR A 368 7.54 -7.39 -26.14
CA THR A 368 7.61 -8.85 -26.33
C THR A 368 9.03 -9.35 -26.62
N GLY A 369 9.83 -8.59 -27.38
CA GLY A 369 11.21 -8.96 -27.71
C GLY A 369 12.12 -8.99 -26.50
N GLU A 370 12.01 -7.99 -25.60
CA GLU A 370 12.77 -7.90 -24.36
C GLU A 370 12.36 -9.02 -23.40
N LYS A 371 11.08 -9.29 -23.27
CA LYS A 371 10.55 -10.39 -22.44
C LYS A 371 11.01 -11.77 -22.91
N ILE A 372 11.12 -11.99 -24.25
CA ILE A 372 11.66 -13.25 -24.78
C ILE A 372 13.14 -13.40 -24.40
N LEU A 373 13.93 -12.35 -24.51
CA LEU A 373 15.35 -12.39 -24.09
C LEU A 373 15.47 -12.65 -22.60
N ALA A 374 14.73 -11.92 -21.79
CA ALA A 374 14.70 -12.09 -20.34
C ALA A 374 14.26 -13.51 -19.91
N PHE A 375 13.32 -14.12 -20.62
CA PHE A 375 12.92 -15.51 -20.38
C PHE A 375 14.11 -16.49 -20.52
N PHE A 376 14.93 -16.33 -21.57
CA PHE A 376 16.13 -17.16 -21.72
C PHE A 376 17.19 -16.83 -20.68
N GLU A 377 17.34 -15.59 -20.27
CA GLU A 377 18.25 -15.18 -19.18
C GLU A 377 17.85 -15.82 -17.85
N VAL A 378 16.56 -15.84 -17.51
CA VAL A 378 16.02 -16.54 -16.33
C VAL A 378 16.36 -18.03 -16.38
N ILE A 379 16.20 -18.70 -17.53
CA ILE A 379 16.58 -20.11 -17.69
C ILE A 379 18.07 -20.30 -17.48
N ILE A 380 18.90 -19.46 -18.09
CA ILE A 380 20.36 -19.54 -18.00
C ILE A 380 20.81 -19.32 -16.55
N ALA A 381 20.24 -18.34 -15.85
CA ALA A 381 20.56 -18.08 -14.45
C ALA A 381 20.20 -19.26 -13.55
N HIS A 382 19.04 -19.89 -13.75
CA HIS A 382 18.65 -21.10 -13.03
C HIS A 382 19.63 -22.27 -13.30
N ILE A 383 20.06 -22.44 -14.55
CA ILE A 383 21.04 -23.49 -14.91
C ILE A 383 22.37 -23.20 -14.23
N LYS A 384 22.87 -21.95 -14.28
CA LYS A 384 24.10 -21.56 -13.57
C LYS A 384 24.01 -21.90 -12.07
N ASN A 385 22.90 -21.57 -11.40
CA ASN A 385 22.71 -21.84 -9.98
C ASN A 385 22.68 -23.33 -9.62
N ILE A 386 22.25 -24.22 -10.53
CA ILE A 386 22.29 -25.66 -10.33
C ILE A 386 23.74 -26.23 -10.39
N PHE A 387 24.60 -25.60 -11.17
CA PHE A 387 25.98 -26.07 -11.41
C PHE A 387 27.05 -25.31 -10.63
N THR A 388 26.68 -24.24 -9.88
CA THR A 388 27.60 -23.55 -8.96
C THR A 388 27.43 -24.13 -7.55
N PHE A 389 28.09 -25.30 -7.31
CA PHE A 389 28.36 -25.86 -6.00
C PHE A 389 29.85 -25.81 -5.71
#